data_ebb3fbdb8b7251ac76d92dadc41991c1
#
_entry.id   ebb3fbdb8b7251ac76d92dadc41991c1
#
_cell.length_a   1.000
_cell.length_b   1.000
_cell.length_c   1.000
_cell.angle_alpha   90.00
_cell.angle_beta   90.00
_cell.angle_gamma   90.00
#
_symmetry.space_group_name_H-M   'P 1'
#
loop_
_entity.id
_entity.type
_entity.pdbx_description
1 polymer ?
#
loop_
_entity_poly.entity_id
_entity_poly.type
_entity_poly.pdbx_seq_one_letter_code
_entity_poly.pdbx_strand_id
1 'polypeptide(L)'
;MESNHIIEELNVLASFDFGCVFQKAYHEQRARDARPVRCVRMRDVFNGQQMAFYGKLRMVKKQCYRNASNLVELGPIQAFGPLPGFKYVEGLTYEPGLMPIEHAFVKIGDKYIEPTFERALHIDVTKCEYVALVELEWPELAAIQEKTGYYGEIYNFLWSKKCESDL
;
A
#
# COMPACT_ATOMS: atom_id res chain seq x y z
N MET A 1 -15.52 -17.93 -4.41
CA MET A 1 -14.57 -16.83 -4.09
C MET A 1 -14.96 -16.37 -2.70
N GLU A 2 -14.04 -16.46 -1.76
CA GLU A 2 -14.27 -15.88 -0.44
C GLU A 2 -14.45 -14.37 -0.61
N SER A 3 -15.43 -13.84 0.08
CA SER A 3 -15.72 -12.41 0.10
C SER A 3 -14.55 -11.68 0.75
N ASN A 4 -14.13 -10.53 0.20
CA ASN A 4 -13.09 -9.69 0.79
C ASN A 4 -13.79 -8.61 1.64
N HIS A 5 -13.58 -8.66 2.95
CA HIS A 5 -14.22 -7.77 3.93
C HIS A 5 -13.97 -6.28 3.63
N ILE A 6 -12.76 -5.95 3.15
CA ILE A 6 -12.42 -4.55 2.80
C ILE A 6 -13.28 -4.07 1.63
N ILE A 7 -13.46 -4.90 0.60
CA ILE A 7 -14.28 -4.54 -0.56
C ILE A 7 -15.74 -4.37 -0.16
N GLU A 8 -16.25 -5.23 0.72
CA GLU A 8 -17.62 -5.09 1.25
C GLU A 8 -17.79 -3.77 1.99
N GLU A 9 -16.85 -3.42 2.87
CA GLU A 9 -16.89 -2.17 3.63
C GLU A 9 -16.81 -0.95 2.71
N LEU A 10 -15.92 -0.95 1.71
CA LEU A 10 -15.83 0.14 0.74
C LEU A 10 -17.13 0.33 -0.06
N ASN A 11 -17.78 -0.77 -0.45
CA ASN A 11 -19.06 -0.71 -1.14
C ASN A 11 -20.19 -0.18 -0.24
N VAL A 12 -20.20 -0.56 1.03
CA VAL A 12 -21.12 -0.02 2.03
C VAL A 12 -20.91 1.49 2.16
N LEU A 13 -19.67 1.96 2.35
CA LEU A 13 -19.35 3.38 2.43
C LEU A 13 -19.76 4.14 1.16
N ALA A 14 -19.52 3.58 -0.03
CA ALA A 14 -19.93 4.19 -1.29
C ALA A 14 -21.45 4.32 -1.44
N SER A 15 -22.22 3.46 -0.78
CA SER A 15 -23.69 3.49 -0.79
C SER A 15 -24.33 4.50 0.18
N PHE A 16 -23.55 4.99 1.16
CA PHE A 16 -24.09 5.92 2.15
C PHE A 16 -24.36 7.31 1.56
N ASP A 17 -25.45 7.92 2.04
CA ASP A 17 -25.72 9.33 1.82
C ASP A 17 -25.09 10.15 2.97
N PHE A 18 -23.94 10.75 2.69
CA PHE A 18 -23.22 11.58 3.66
C PHE A 18 -23.76 13.01 3.77
N GLY A 19 -24.80 13.37 3.00
CA GLY A 19 -25.26 14.76 2.89
C GLY A 19 -24.22 15.70 2.24
N CYS A 20 -23.11 15.17 1.77
CA CYS A 20 -22.01 15.88 1.13
C CYS A 20 -21.61 15.16 -0.17
N VAL A 21 -21.83 15.83 -1.29
CA VAL A 21 -21.56 15.29 -2.63
C VAL A 21 -20.08 14.90 -2.79
N PHE A 22 -19.18 15.68 -2.22
CA PHE A 22 -17.74 15.44 -2.30
C PHE A 22 -17.33 14.17 -1.57
N GLN A 23 -17.85 13.94 -0.35
CA GLN A 23 -17.57 12.71 0.40
C GLN A 23 -18.12 11.49 -0.32
N LYS A 24 -19.32 11.56 -0.86
CA LYS A 24 -19.91 10.49 -1.65
C LYS A 24 -19.04 10.14 -2.85
N ALA A 25 -18.65 11.14 -3.66
CA ALA A 25 -17.79 10.94 -4.82
C ALA A 25 -16.42 10.31 -4.45
N TYR A 26 -15.84 10.70 -3.31
CA TYR A 26 -14.59 10.13 -2.80
C TYR A 26 -14.75 8.64 -2.48
N HIS A 27 -15.79 8.24 -1.74
CA HIS A 27 -16.02 6.83 -1.38
C HIS A 27 -16.37 5.97 -2.60
N GLU A 28 -17.16 6.50 -3.52
CA GLU A 28 -17.43 5.82 -4.79
C GLU A 28 -16.16 5.61 -5.62
N GLN A 29 -15.26 6.59 -5.65
CA GLN A 29 -13.98 6.45 -6.36
C GLN A 29 -13.08 5.42 -5.67
N ARG A 30 -12.99 5.44 -4.33
CA ARG A 30 -12.22 4.41 -3.59
C ARG A 30 -12.73 3.01 -3.88
N ALA A 31 -14.04 2.80 -3.92
CA ALA A 31 -14.62 1.50 -4.25
C ALA A 31 -14.30 1.07 -5.69
N ARG A 32 -14.27 2.01 -6.64
CA ARG A 32 -13.89 1.72 -8.04
C ARG A 32 -12.42 1.40 -8.21
N ASP A 33 -11.53 2.11 -7.50
CA ASP A 33 -10.08 1.94 -7.61
C ASP A 33 -9.57 0.72 -6.83
N ALA A 34 -10.36 0.22 -5.90
CA ALA A 34 -10.01 -0.86 -5.00
C ALA A 34 -9.77 -2.19 -5.74
N ARG A 35 -8.55 -2.71 -5.61
CA ARG A 35 -8.15 -4.00 -6.20
C ARG A 35 -7.70 -4.96 -5.10
N PRO A 36 -8.40 -6.08 -4.87
CA PRO A 36 -7.95 -7.11 -3.94
C PRO A 36 -6.60 -7.67 -4.39
N VAL A 37 -5.67 -7.76 -3.44
CA VAL A 37 -4.33 -8.32 -3.67
C VAL A 37 -3.96 -9.27 -2.55
N ARG A 38 -2.93 -10.10 -2.75
CA ARG A 38 -2.41 -10.99 -1.71
C ARG A 38 -0.95 -10.69 -1.45
N CYS A 39 -0.61 -10.45 -0.20
CA CYS A 39 0.78 -10.36 0.21
C CYS A 39 1.36 -11.76 0.47
N VAL A 40 2.59 -11.93 0.02
CA VAL A 40 3.43 -13.09 0.31
C VAL A 40 4.53 -12.68 1.29
N ARG A 41 5.20 -13.66 1.90
CA ARG A 41 6.31 -13.38 2.81
C ARG A 41 7.51 -12.87 2.02
N MET A 42 8.29 -11.97 2.62
CA MET A 42 9.50 -11.42 1.99
C MET A 42 10.47 -12.52 1.51
N ARG A 43 10.59 -13.62 2.26
CA ARG A 43 11.42 -14.77 1.88
C ARG A 43 10.96 -15.51 0.61
N ASP A 44 9.71 -15.32 0.20
CA ASP A 44 9.16 -15.94 -1.02
C ASP A 44 9.41 -15.06 -2.27
N VAL A 45 9.98 -13.87 -2.05
CA VAL A 45 10.35 -12.90 -3.09
C VAL A 45 11.86 -12.72 -3.17
N PHE A 46 12.52 -12.61 -2.03
CA PHE A 46 13.94 -12.35 -1.93
C PHE A 46 14.76 -13.63 -1.75
N ASN A 47 15.88 -13.74 -2.48
CA ASN A 47 16.87 -14.79 -2.22
C ASN A 47 17.64 -14.54 -0.91
N GLY A 48 18.53 -15.46 -0.52
CA GLY A 48 19.25 -15.37 0.75
C GLY A 48 20.10 -14.11 0.91
N GLN A 49 20.76 -13.62 -0.14
CA GLN A 49 21.57 -12.39 -0.10
C GLN A 49 20.67 -11.14 0.01
N GLN A 50 19.59 -11.12 -0.76
CA GLN A 50 18.59 -10.06 -0.72
C GLN A 50 17.91 -10.00 0.66
N MET A 51 17.53 -11.16 1.22
CA MET A 51 17.00 -11.23 2.59
C MET A 51 18.01 -10.76 3.64
N ALA A 52 19.29 -11.05 3.47
CA ALA A 52 20.33 -10.57 4.36
C ALA A 52 20.49 -9.04 4.32
N PHE A 53 20.20 -8.41 3.20
CA PHE A 53 20.22 -6.95 3.05
C PHE A 53 18.91 -6.32 3.48
N TYR A 54 17.80 -6.64 2.79
CA TYR A 54 16.49 -6.03 3.06
C TYR A 54 15.96 -6.39 4.45
N GLY A 55 16.31 -7.56 4.96
CA GLY A 55 16.00 -7.99 6.30
C GLY A 55 16.71 -7.18 7.40
N LYS A 56 17.78 -6.43 7.10
CA LYS A 56 18.43 -5.51 8.04
C LYS A 56 17.82 -4.12 8.06
N LEU A 57 17.02 -3.77 7.08
CA LEU A 57 16.35 -2.47 7.08
C LEU A 57 15.43 -2.38 8.29
N ARG A 58 15.57 -1.28 9.02
CA ARG A 58 14.77 -1.03 10.22
C ARG A 58 13.35 -0.70 9.82
N MET A 59 12.43 -1.60 10.15
CA MET A 59 10.98 -1.36 10.05
C MET A 59 10.46 -0.85 11.39
N VAL A 60 9.72 0.24 11.36
CA VAL A 60 9.22 0.92 12.56
C VAL A 60 7.70 0.72 12.65
N LYS A 61 7.22 0.29 13.83
CA LYS A 61 5.78 0.14 14.11
C LYS A 61 5.06 1.46 13.85
N LYS A 62 3.84 1.38 13.30
CA LYS A 62 2.99 2.54 12.96
C LYS A 62 3.58 3.50 11.93
N GLN A 63 4.59 3.07 11.16
CA GLN A 63 5.19 3.85 10.08
C GLN A 63 5.16 3.11 8.74
N CYS A 64 4.05 2.47 8.43
CA CYS A 64 3.91 1.66 7.21
C CYS A 64 4.25 2.46 5.94
N TYR A 65 3.78 3.68 5.82
CA TYR A 65 4.06 4.56 4.68
C TYR A 65 5.57 4.81 4.50
N ARG A 66 6.26 5.17 5.59
CA ARG A 66 7.71 5.40 5.58
C ARG A 66 8.49 4.11 5.33
N ASN A 67 8.08 3.01 5.95
CA ASN A 67 8.72 1.72 5.76
C ASN A 67 8.63 1.26 4.30
N ALA A 68 7.45 1.36 3.68
CA ALA A 68 7.23 1.02 2.29
C ALA A 68 8.00 1.95 1.35
N SER A 69 7.97 3.28 1.60
CA SER A 69 8.71 4.27 0.82
C SER A 69 10.22 3.99 0.83
N ASN A 70 10.81 3.79 2.02
CA ASN A 70 12.25 3.50 2.15
C ASN A 70 12.63 2.21 1.41
N LEU A 71 11.77 1.18 1.43
CA LEU A 71 12.05 -0.06 0.72
C LEU A 71 12.02 0.14 -0.79
N VAL A 72 11.10 0.95 -1.30
CA VAL A 72 11.00 1.26 -2.73
C VAL A 72 12.16 2.13 -3.21
N GLU A 73 12.59 3.10 -2.40
CA GLU A 73 13.79 3.92 -2.66
C GLU A 73 15.06 3.07 -2.78
N LEU A 74 15.22 2.11 -1.87
CA LEU A 74 16.42 1.25 -1.80
C LEU A 74 16.29 -0.03 -2.64
N GLY A 75 15.09 -0.32 -3.15
CA GLY A 75 14.75 -1.58 -3.79
C GLY A 75 15.63 -1.98 -4.99
N PRO A 76 15.91 -1.09 -5.93
CA PRO A 76 16.63 -1.45 -7.15
C PRO A 76 18.17 -1.51 -7.00
N ILE A 77 18.70 -1.90 -5.84
CA ILE A 77 20.15 -2.06 -5.69
C ILE A 77 20.63 -3.26 -6.53
N GLN A 78 21.22 -2.97 -7.67
CA GLN A 78 21.69 -3.95 -8.65
C GLN A 78 22.76 -4.93 -8.13
N ALA A 79 23.38 -4.63 -6.97
CA ALA A 79 24.43 -5.47 -6.38
C ALA A 79 23.97 -6.90 -6.02
N PHE A 80 22.67 -7.14 -5.94
CA PHE A 80 22.11 -8.45 -5.54
C PHE A 80 21.40 -9.19 -6.69
N GLY A 81 21.66 -8.77 -7.94
CA GLY A 81 21.04 -9.35 -9.13
C GLY A 81 19.78 -8.56 -9.58
N PRO A 82 19.27 -8.89 -10.78
CA PRO A 82 18.10 -8.20 -11.30
C PRO A 82 16.88 -8.54 -10.44
N LEU A 83 16.31 -7.52 -9.85
CA LEU A 83 14.97 -7.58 -9.26
C LEU A 83 13.99 -6.87 -10.19
N PRO A 84 12.77 -7.38 -10.34
CA PRO A 84 11.71 -6.63 -11.00
C PRO A 84 11.46 -5.32 -10.26
N GLY A 85 10.89 -4.33 -10.95
CA GLY A 85 10.66 -3.00 -10.39
C GLY A 85 9.89 -3.03 -9.08
N PHE A 86 10.31 -2.18 -8.16
CA PHE A 86 9.64 -1.96 -6.88
C PHE A 86 8.62 -0.84 -7.04
N LYS A 87 7.41 -1.05 -6.52
CA LYS A 87 6.38 -0.02 -6.45
C LYS A 87 5.87 0.15 -5.03
N TYR A 88 5.72 1.39 -4.62
CA TYR A 88 4.96 1.74 -3.44
C TYR A 88 3.48 1.50 -3.71
N VAL A 89 2.80 0.92 -2.75
CA VAL A 89 1.37 0.65 -2.82
C VAL A 89 0.71 1.26 -1.60
N GLU A 90 -0.28 2.10 -1.82
CA GLU A 90 -1.15 2.58 -0.75
C GLU A 90 -2.55 2.00 -0.93
N GLY A 91 -3.15 1.60 0.18
CA GLY A 91 -4.44 0.95 0.17
C GLY A 91 -4.96 0.66 1.57
N LEU A 92 -5.61 -0.46 1.73
CA LEU A 92 -6.14 -0.92 3.01
C LEU A 92 -5.65 -2.32 3.33
N THR A 93 -5.55 -2.60 4.61
CA THR A 93 -5.32 -3.96 5.13
C THR A 93 -6.31 -4.28 6.24
N TYR A 94 -6.67 -5.55 6.31
CA TYR A 94 -7.52 -6.11 7.35
C TYR A 94 -6.84 -7.34 7.95
N GLU A 95 -6.56 -7.28 9.24
CA GLU A 95 -6.18 -8.44 10.04
C GLU A 95 -7.46 -9.03 10.66
N PRO A 96 -7.70 -10.35 10.57
CA PRO A 96 -8.90 -10.96 11.10
C PRO A 96 -9.15 -10.60 12.56
N GLY A 97 -10.35 -10.03 12.84
CA GLY A 97 -10.75 -9.58 14.17
C GLY A 97 -10.45 -8.10 14.48
N LEU A 98 -9.86 -7.35 13.54
CA LEU A 98 -9.66 -5.90 13.65
C LEU A 98 -10.50 -5.17 12.60
N MET A 99 -10.47 -3.84 12.64
CA MET A 99 -11.06 -3.03 11.56
C MET A 99 -10.06 -2.84 10.42
N PRO A 100 -10.53 -2.72 9.16
CA PRO A 100 -9.67 -2.30 8.07
C PRO A 100 -9.00 -0.96 8.37
N ILE A 101 -7.71 -0.86 8.07
CA ILE A 101 -6.91 0.34 8.26
C ILE A 101 -6.26 0.77 6.96
N GLU A 102 -6.07 2.08 6.79
CA GLU A 102 -5.23 2.62 5.73
C GLU A 102 -3.78 2.20 5.96
N HIS A 103 -3.14 1.75 4.89
CA HIS A 103 -1.86 1.09 5.00
C HIS A 103 -1.02 1.23 3.72
N ALA A 104 0.29 1.07 3.85
CA ALA A 104 1.19 1.00 2.71
C ALA A 104 2.03 -0.26 2.75
N PHE A 105 2.22 -0.84 1.59
CA PHE A 105 3.01 -2.04 1.35
C PHE A 105 3.76 -1.93 0.02
N VAL A 106 4.43 -2.99 -0.44
CA VAL A 106 5.31 -2.90 -1.61
C VAL A 106 4.96 -3.98 -2.62
N LYS A 107 4.94 -3.61 -3.90
CA LYS A 107 4.87 -4.54 -5.02
C LYS A 107 6.25 -4.73 -5.64
N ILE A 108 6.61 -5.97 -5.92
CA ILE A 108 7.88 -6.36 -6.56
C ILE A 108 7.55 -7.31 -7.70
N GLY A 109 7.62 -6.82 -8.93
CA GLY A 109 7.12 -7.53 -10.09
C GLY A 109 5.61 -7.78 -10.00
N ASP A 110 5.21 -9.03 -9.91
CA ASP A 110 3.82 -9.48 -9.76
C ASP A 110 3.40 -9.79 -8.31
N LYS A 111 4.33 -9.70 -7.35
CA LYS A 111 4.10 -10.06 -5.96
C LYS A 111 4.01 -8.83 -5.06
N TYR A 112 3.19 -8.95 -4.00
CA TYR A 112 3.08 -7.94 -2.96
C TYR A 112 3.69 -8.47 -1.67
N ILE A 113 4.41 -7.61 -0.94
CA ILE A 113 4.97 -7.88 0.38
C ILE A 113 4.56 -6.79 1.36
N GLU A 114 4.39 -7.14 2.61
CA GLU A 114 4.05 -6.20 3.66
C GLU A 114 5.15 -6.21 4.76
N PRO A 115 6.17 -5.34 4.61
CA PRO A 115 7.36 -5.39 5.46
C PRO A 115 7.10 -4.92 6.90
N THR A 116 6.10 -4.06 7.13
CA THR A 116 5.80 -3.54 8.47
C THR A 116 5.18 -4.62 9.34
N PHE A 117 4.16 -5.31 8.85
CA PHE A 117 3.50 -6.40 9.57
C PHE A 117 4.45 -7.57 9.79
N GLU A 118 5.15 -8.00 8.73
CA GLU A 118 6.04 -9.15 8.81
C GLU A 118 7.23 -8.88 9.73
N ARG A 119 7.86 -7.70 9.64
CA ARG A 119 9.15 -7.43 10.30
C ARG A 119 9.04 -6.67 11.61
N ALA A 120 8.11 -5.72 11.71
CA ALA A 120 7.97 -4.90 12.92
C ALA A 120 6.93 -5.45 13.88
N LEU A 121 5.88 -6.12 13.39
CA LEU A 121 4.78 -6.62 14.22
C LEU A 121 4.76 -8.15 14.33
N HIS A 122 5.53 -8.86 13.49
CA HIS A 122 5.58 -10.33 13.43
C HIS A 122 4.22 -10.98 13.14
N ILE A 123 3.39 -10.29 12.34
CA ILE A 123 2.10 -10.77 11.88
C ILE A 123 2.30 -11.66 10.65
N ASP A 124 1.53 -12.73 10.54
CA ASP A 124 1.50 -13.57 9.34
C ASP A 124 0.72 -12.88 8.23
N VAL A 125 1.45 -12.18 7.36
CA VAL A 125 0.90 -11.38 6.26
C VAL A 125 0.02 -12.18 5.29
N THR A 126 0.19 -13.50 5.23
CA THR A 126 -0.59 -14.36 4.34
C THR A 126 -2.02 -14.61 4.83
N LYS A 127 -2.31 -14.24 6.08
CA LYS A 127 -3.63 -14.35 6.70
C LYS A 127 -4.43 -13.05 6.70
N CYS A 128 -3.80 -11.95 6.30
CA CYS A 128 -4.46 -10.66 6.20
C CYS A 128 -5.06 -10.47 4.80
N GLU A 129 -6.10 -9.65 4.73
CA GLU A 129 -6.64 -9.18 3.46
C GLU A 129 -5.99 -7.84 3.09
N TYR A 130 -5.81 -7.61 1.81
CA TYR A 130 -5.23 -6.38 1.28
C TYR A 130 -6.02 -5.89 0.06
N VAL A 131 -6.12 -4.59 -0.02
CA VAL A 131 -6.67 -3.90 -1.19
C VAL A 131 -5.70 -2.79 -1.59
N ALA A 132 -5.27 -2.79 -2.84
CA ALA A 132 -4.47 -1.72 -3.42
C ALA A 132 -5.41 -0.65 -4.00
N LEU A 133 -5.14 0.62 -3.70
CA LEU A 133 -5.81 1.79 -4.26
C LEU A 133 -4.92 2.49 -5.28
N VAL A 134 -3.64 2.63 -5.00
CA VAL A 134 -2.66 3.25 -5.89
C VAL A 134 -1.32 2.53 -5.84
N GLU A 135 -0.64 2.46 -7.00
CA GLU A 135 0.71 1.93 -7.14
C GLU A 135 1.58 2.97 -7.83
N LEU A 136 2.72 3.31 -7.22
CA LEU A 136 3.64 4.33 -7.72
C LEU A 136 5.07 3.80 -7.79
N GLU A 137 5.78 4.18 -8.82
CA GLU A 137 7.23 4.01 -8.92
C GLU A 137 7.95 5.07 -8.08
N TRP A 138 9.22 4.82 -7.73
CA TRP A 138 9.98 5.72 -6.87
C TRP A 138 10.01 7.18 -7.37
N PRO A 139 10.24 7.49 -8.67
CA PRO A 139 10.26 8.89 -9.11
C PRO A 139 8.94 9.63 -8.90
N GLU A 140 7.81 8.95 -9.12
CA GLU A 140 6.48 9.53 -8.91
C GLU A 140 6.21 9.77 -7.42
N LEU A 141 6.51 8.76 -6.59
CA LEU A 141 6.38 8.85 -5.15
C LEU A 141 7.23 9.97 -4.56
N ALA A 142 8.51 10.04 -4.95
CA ALA A 142 9.45 11.04 -4.48
C ALA A 142 8.98 12.47 -4.82
N ALA A 143 8.49 12.69 -6.04
CA ALA A 143 7.95 13.98 -6.45
C ALA A 143 6.73 14.42 -5.62
N ILE A 144 5.85 13.47 -5.25
CA ILE A 144 4.70 13.77 -4.41
C ILE A 144 5.16 14.05 -2.97
N GLN A 145 6.07 13.26 -2.43
CA GLN A 145 6.61 13.43 -1.08
C GLN A 145 7.37 14.76 -0.92
N GLU A 146 8.16 15.15 -1.91
CA GLU A 146 8.83 16.45 -1.95
C GLU A 146 7.82 17.61 -1.91
N LYS A 147 6.73 17.48 -2.68
CA LYS A 147 5.70 18.52 -2.76
C LYS A 147 4.85 18.61 -1.51
N THR A 148 4.52 17.48 -0.89
CA THR A 148 3.59 17.41 0.26
C THR A 148 4.30 17.47 1.61
N GLY A 149 5.55 17.03 1.69
CA GLY A 149 6.28 16.81 2.95
C GLY A 149 5.84 15.57 3.73
N TYR A 150 4.98 14.71 3.16
CA TYR A 150 4.41 13.53 3.83
C TYR A 150 4.79 12.23 3.13
N TYR A 151 4.89 11.15 3.92
CA TYR A 151 5.14 9.80 3.41
C TYR A 151 3.87 9.05 3.01
N GLY A 152 2.71 9.44 3.49
CA GLY A 152 1.43 8.77 3.27
C GLY A 152 0.32 9.71 2.83
N GLU A 153 -0.90 9.19 2.79
CA GLU A 153 -2.09 9.87 2.29
C GLU A 153 -1.96 10.29 0.80
N ILE A 154 -1.16 9.53 0.06
CA ILE A 154 -0.89 9.80 -1.36
C ILE A 154 -2.16 9.66 -2.18
N TYR A 155 -2.98 8.65 -1.89
CA TYR A 155 -4.26 8.48 -2.57
C TYR A 155 -5.17 9.69 -2.38
N ASN A 156 -5.27 10.24 -1.17
CA ASN A 156 -6.06 11.44 -0.86
C ASN A 156 -5.53 12.67 -1.62
N PHE A 157 -4.21 12.82 -1.66
CA PHE A 157 -3.58 13.90 -2.42
C PHE A 157 -3.89 13.81 -3.92
N LEU A 158 -3.76 12.63 -4.52
CA LEU A 158 -4.05 12.42 -5.94
C LEU A 158 -5.53 12.66 -6.26
N TRP A 159 -6.42 12.20 -5.38
CA TRP A 159 -7.85 12.48 -5.50
C TRP A 159 -8.16 13.97 -5.48
N SER A 160 -7.60 14.74 -4.52
CA SER A 160 -7.83 16.18 -4.44
C SER A 160 -7.35 16.91 -5.70
N LYS A 161 -6.21 16.50 -6.26
CA LYS A 161 -5.68 17.07 -7.50
C LYS A 161 -6.56 16.78 -8.72
N LYS A 162 -7.12 15.59 -8.78
CA LYS A 162 -8.09 15.26 -9.84
C LYS A 162 -9.33 16.14 -9.76
N CYS A 163 -9.88 16.32 -8.55
CA CYS A 163 -11.03 17.21 -8.37
C CYS A 163 -10.76 18.67 -8.71
N GLU A 164 -9.51 19.17 -8.47
CA GLU A 164 -9.11 20.54 -8.88
C GLU A 164 -9.01 20.69 -10.40
N SER A 165 -8.65 19.63 -11.14
CA SER A 165 -8.53 19.68 -12.60
C SER A 165 -9.86 19.58 -13.34
N ASP A 166 -10.90 19.08 -12.69
CA ASP A 166 -12.24 18.88 -13.27
C ASP A 166 -13.18 20.11 -13.03
N LEU A 167 -12.67 21.16 -12.36
CA LEU A 167 -13.33 22.46 -12.15
C LEU A 167 -12.83 23.52 -13.13
#